data_e2f8dfb26cb029c78d922979df694a93
#
_entry.id   e2f8dfb26cb029c78d922979df694a93
#
_cell.length_a   1.000
_cell.length_b   1.000
_cell.length_c   1.000
_cell.angle_alpha   90.00
_cell.angle_beta   90.00
_cell.angle_gamma   90.00
#
_symmetry.space_group_name_H-M   'P 1'
#
loop_
_entity.id
_entity.type
_entity.pdbx_description
1 polymer ?
#
loop_
_entity_poly.entity_id
_entity_poly.type
_entity_poly.pdbx_seq_one_letter_code
_entity_poly.pdbx_strand_id
1 'polypeptide(L)'
;MKKVYFISGLGADRRVFSLLDLSFCEPVFIDWIKPQKKESLENYAIRLRSLIPETAPNVVGISLGGMLVTEMAKFDKNIKGIILSSNKTKDEFPQYLRFAKFFPIYKWLPSKISKKIMLNFQWVLGVKGKSQKRMLRQIILDSDMTFVKWALDAILNWQNAKTPDNIIHIHGTSDKLLPYRFVKANYTVKGGTHVMTINKSEEISNILKTLLK
;
A
#
# COMPACT_ATOMS: atom_id res chain seq x y z
N MET A 1 5.90 21.49 12.33
CA MET A 1 4.92 20.80 11.46
C MET A 1 4.57 19.45 12.10
N LYS A 2 3.38 18.91 11.81
CA LYS A 2 3.00 17.57 12.30
C LYS A 2 3.79 16.50 11.55
N LYS A 3 4.27 15.47 12.26
CA LYS A 3 4.84 14.29 11.62
C LYS A 3 3.74 13.45 10.98
N VAL A 4 4.02 12.97 9.77
CA VAL A 4 3.15 12.06 9.04
C VAL A 4 3.99 10.88 8.56
N TYR A 5 3.58 9.68 8.93
CA TYR A 5 4.27 8.43 8.62
C TYR A 5 3.74 7.85 7.30
N PHE A 6 4.63 7.46 6.42
CA PHE A 6 4.30 6.92 5.09
C PHE A 6 4.78 5.48 4.96
N ILE A 7 3.86 4.57 4.59
CA ILE A 7 4.13 3.14 4.38
C ILE A 7 3.85 2.81 2.91
N SER A 8 4.85 2.32 2.21
CA SER A 8 4.79 2.02 0.78
C SER A 8 3.96 0.76 0.45
N GLY A 9 3.91 0.38 -0.83
CA GLY A 9 3.25 -0.83 -1.31
C GLY A 9 4.18 -2.03 -1.44
N LEU A 10 3.62 -3.17 -1.82
CA LEU A 10 4.34 -4.43 -2.05
C LEU A 10 5.50 -4.24 -3.03
N GLY A 11 6.71 -4.58 -2.58
CA GLY A 11 7.92 -4.46 -3.40
C GLY A 11 8.29 -3.03 -3.77
N ALA A 12 7.70 -2.05 -3.09
CA ALA A 12 7.95 -0.63 -3.29
C ALA A 12 8.65 0.00 -2.08
N ASP A 13 9.17 1.21 -2.27
CA ASP A 13 9.79 2.03 -1.24
C ASP A 13 9.28 3.48 -1.29
N ARG A 14 9.91 4.39 -0.53
CA ARG A 14 9.53 5.80 -0.45
C ARG A 14 9.44 6.52 -1.81
N ARG A 15 10.06 6.01 -2.87
CA ARG A 15 10.01 6.62 -4.21
C ARG A 15 8.60 6.72 -4.78
N VAL A 16 7.66 5.86 -4.35
CA VAL A 16 6.25 5.94 -4.78
C VAL A 16 5.54 7.22 -4.31
N PHE A 17 6.12 7.95 -3.34
CA PHE A 17 5.62 9.22 -2.82
C PHE A 17 6.38 10.44 -3.35
N SER A 18 7.41 10.24 -4.18
CA SER A 18 8.35 11.29 -4.58
C SER A 18 7.74 12.44 -5.40
N LEU A 19 6.56 12.26 -5.96
CA LEU A 19 5.85 13.31 -6.72
C LEU A 19 4.77 14.02 -5.90
N LEU A 20 4.58 13.66 -4.63
CA LEU A 20 3.68 14.38 -3.73
C LEU A 20 4.33 15.66 -3.21
N ASP A 21 3.57 16.73 -3.15
CA ASP A 21 3.92 17.89 -2.33
C ASP A 21 3.57 17.58 -0.87
N LEU A 22 4.59 17.36 -0.06
CA LEU A 22 4.48 17.08 1.37
C LEU A 22 4.95 18.27 2.24
N SER A 23 5.04 19.47 1.66
CA SER A 23 5.50 20.69 2.35
C SER A 23 4.63 21.10 3.56
N PHE A 24 3.43 20.52 3.69
CA PHE A 24 2.51 20.76 4.79
C PHE A 24 2.79 19.94 6.06
N CYS A 25 3.69 18.98 6.01
CA CYS A 25 4.03 18.08 7.12
C CYS A 25 5.53 17.78 7.20
N GLU A 26 5.94 17.09 8.25
CA GLU A 26 7.25 16.45 8.37
C GLU A 26 7.09 14.97 7.95
N PRO A 27 7.45 14.59 6.70
CA PRO A 27 7.22 13.22 6.23
C PRO A 27 8.27 12.27 6.81
N VAL A 28 7.80 11.17 7.40
CA VAL A 28 8.64 10.08 7.90
C VAL A 28 8.29 8.81 7.11
N PHE A 29 9.23 8.31 6.34
CA PHE A 29 9.02 7.09 5.56
C PHE A 29 9.45 5.88 6.36
N ILE A 30 8.52 4.93 6.55
CA ILE A 30 8.78 3.67 7.27
C ILE A 30 9.33 2.66 6.27
N ASP A 31 10.55 2.21 6.51
CA ASP A 31 11.18 1.15 5.74
C ASP A 31 10.65 -0.23 6.17
N TRP A 32 10.70 -1.19 5.25
CA TRP A 32 10.31 -2.55 5.53
C TRP A 32 11.26 -3.23 6.52
N ILE A 33 10.70 -3.85 7.55
CA ILE A 33 11.45 -4.71 8.47
C ILE A 33 11.41 -6.16 7.99
N LYS A 34 12.41 -6.95 8.36
CA LYS A 34 12.44 -8.37 8.00
C LYS A 34 11.24 -9.10 8.61
N PRO A 35 10.41 -9.77 7.81
CA PRO A 35 9.29 -10.54 8.33
C PRO A 35 9.77 -11.76 9.11
N GLN A 36 9.00 -12.16 10.11
CA GLN A 36 9.23 -13.38 10.88
C GLN A 36 8.67 -14.60 10.13
N LYS A 37 9.11 -15.79 10.52
CA LYS A 37 8.65 -17.04 9.90
C LYS A 37 7.14 -17.21 10.11
N LYS A 38 6.39 -17.36 9.01
CA LYS A 38 4.93 -17.50 9.00
C LYS A 38 4.17 -16.33 9.67
N GLU A 39 4.77 -15.16 9.68
CA GLU A 39 4.15 -13.97 10.27
C GLU A 39 2.92 -13.55 9.47
N SER A 40 1.80 -13.29 10.17
CA SER A 40 0.59 -12.74 9.57
C SER A 40 0.74 -11.24 9.29
N LEU A 41 -0.11 -10.70 8.42
CA LEU A 41 -0.15 -9.26 8.14
C LEU A 41 -0.45 -8.45 9.41
N GLU A 42 -1.33 -8.97 10.27
CA GLU A 42 -1.69 -8.37 11.56
C GLU A 42 -0.48 -8.27 12.51
N ASN A 43 0.26 -9.38 12.71
CA ASN A 43 1.43 -9.38 13.58
C ASN A 43 2.54 -8.48 13.04
N TYR A 44 2.74 -8.46 11.74
CA TYR A 44 3.68 -7.55 11.10
C TYR A 44 3.30 -6.09 11.31
N ALA A 45 1.99 -5.76 11.21
CA ALA A 45 1.49 -4.41 11.46
C ALA A 45 1.72 -3.97 12.92
N ILE A 46 1.55 -4.87 13.91
CA ILE A 46 1.85 -4.61 15.32
C ILE A 46 3.33 -4.24 15.51
N ARG A 47 4.23 -5.01 14.92
CA ARG A 47 5.67 -4.74 14.98
C ARG A 47 6.05 -3.44 14.26
N LEU A 48 5.43 -3.17 13.12
CA LEU A 48 5.70 -1.94 12.38
C LEU A 48 5.18 -0.71 13.15
N ARG A 49 4.02 -0.83 13.81
CA ARG A 49 3.47 0.22 14.67
C ARG A 49 4.41 0.59 15.84
N SER A 50 5.13 -0.38 16.39
CA SER A 50 6.07 -0.13 17.49
C SER A 50 7.28 0.74 17.10
N LEU A 51 7.53 0.92 15.79
CA LEU A 51 8.56 1.83 15.29
C LEU A 51 8.10 3.29 15.22
N ILE A 52 6.82 3.56 15.47
CA ILE A 52 6.23 4.89 15.47
C ILE A 52 6.08 5.35 16.92
N PRO A 53 6.89 6.32 17.38
CA PRO A 53 6.91 6.69 18.81
C PRO A 53 5.71 7.52 19.24
N GLU A 54 5.01 8.20 18.31
CA GLU A 54 3.87 9.04 18.62
C GLU A 54 2.68 8.22 19.14
N THR A 55 2.01 8.74 20.19
CA THR A 55 0.83 8.10 20.77
C THR A 55 -0.42 8.24 19.91
N ALA A 56 -0.51 9.30 19.10
CA ALA A 56 -1.61 9.57 18.17
C ALA A 56 -1.09 9.93 16.77
N PRO A 57 -0.46 8.99 16.04
CA PRO A 57 0.20 9.27 14.78
C PRO A 57 -0.78 9.45 13.62
N ASN A 58 -0.39 10.32 12.67
CA ASN A 58 -0.98 10.31 11.32
C ASN A 58 -0.20 9.33 10.46
N VAL A 59 -0.88 8.34 9.89
CA VAL A 59 -0.23 7.28 9.09
C VAL A 59 -0.90 7.16 7.73
N VAL A 60 -0.13 7.30 6.67
CA VAL A 60 -0.57 7.17 5.27
C VAL A 60 0.02 5.91 4.68
N GLY A 61 -0.81 5.00 4.18
CA GLY A 61 -0.36 3.76 3.54
C GLY A 61 -0.90 3.59 2.12
N ILE A 62 -0.05 3.15 1.18
CA ILE A 62 -0.50 2.81 -0.17
C ILE A 62 -0.49 1.30 -0.37
N SER A 63 -1.55 0.74 -0.99
CA SER A 63 -1.64 -0.68 -1.34
C SER A 63 -1.41 -1.57 -0.10
N LEU A 64 -0.38 -2.43 -0.06
CA LEU A 64 0.01 -3.20 1.13
C LEU A 64 0.17 -2.30 2.38
N GLY A 65 0.80 -1.13 2.22
CA GLY A 65 0.93 -0.17 3.32
C GLY A 65 -0.43 0.26 3.89
N GLY A 66 -1.43 0.43 3.02
CA GLY A 66 -2.80 0.73 3.46
C GLY A 66 -3.46 -0.42 4.23
N MET A 67 -3.21 -1.67 3.84
CA MET A 67 -3.68 -2.84 4.61
C MET A 67 -3.03 -2.89 5.99
N LEU A 68 -1.72 -2.57 6.08
CA LEU A 68 -1.02 -2.50 7.36
C LEU A 68 -1.55 -1.37 8.24
N VAL A 69 -1.83 -0.20 7.66
CA VAL A 69 -2.49 0.91 8.38
C VAL A 69 -3.86 0.49 8.89
N THR A 70 -4.63 -0.28 8.11
CA THR A 70 -5.91 -0.85 8.53
C THR A 70 -5.75 -1.77 9.73
N GLU A 71 -4.75 -2.67 9.70
CA GLU A 71 -4.45 -3.54 10.82
C GLU A 71 -4.04 -2.75 12.07
N MET A 72 -3.14 -1.77 11.92
CA MET A 72 -2.74 -0.89 13.04
C MET A 72 -3.93 -0.18 13.67
N ALA A 73 -4.84 0.37 12.87
CA ALA A 73 -6.00 1.11 13.33
C ALA A 73 -7.04 0.24 14.06
N LYS A 74 -6.99 -1.07 13.91
CA LYS A 74 -7.86 -2.02 14.65
C LYS A 74 -7.52 -2.06 16.14
N PHE A 75 -6.23 -2.07 16.47
CA PHE A 75 -5.79 -2.17 17.86
C PHE A 75 -5.37 -0.83 18.46
N ASP A 76 -5.00 0.17 17.64
CA ASP A 76 -4.67 1.53 18.11
C ASP A 76 -5.68 2.56 17.60
N LYS A 77 -6.62 2.93 18.45
CA LYS A 77 -7.70 3.88 18.11
C LYS A 77 -7.22 5.32 17.99
N ASN A 78 -6.02 5.64 18.45
CA ASN A 78 -5.44 6.97 18.36
C ASN A 78 -4.80 7.26 16.99
N ILE A 79 -4.60 6.23 16.16
CA ILE A 79 -4.11 6.42 14.79
C ILE A 79 -5.15 7.18 13.97
N LYS A 80 -4.71 8.20 13.25
CA LYS A 80 -5.43 8.77 12.11
C LYS A 80 -4.87 8.13 10.84
N GLY A 81 -5.55 7.10 10.35
CA GLY A 81 -5.13 6.33 9.17
C GLY A 81 -5.68 6.89 7.87
N ILE A 82 -4.83 7.05 6.85
CA ILE A 82 -5.24 7.34 5.48
C ILE A 82 -4.70 6.23 4.58
N ILE A 83 -5.58 5.57 3.85
CA ILE A 83 -5.18 4.50 2.94
C ILE A 83 -5.45 4.89 1.49
N LEU A 84 -4.46 4.63 0.64
CA LEU A 84 -4.44 4.97 -0.78
C LEU A 84 -4.41 3.69 -1.62
N SER A 85 -5.31 3.54 -2.61
CA SER A 85 -5.33 2.38 -3.52
C SER A 85 -5.16 1.04 -2.78
N SER A 86 -5.98 0.80 -1.74
CA SER A 86 -5.85 -0.33 -0.84
C SER A 86 -7.19 -0.99 -0.55
N ASN A 87 -7.19 -2.00 0.32
CA ASN A 87 -8.37 -2.69 0.82
C ASN A 87 -8.46 -2.57 2.34
N LYS A 88 -9.67 -2.45 2.88
CA LYS A 88 -9.96 -2.44 4.32
C LYS A 88 -10.30 -3.83 4.85
N THR A 89 -10.87 -4.67 3.99
CA THR A 89 -11.30 -6.02 4.34
C THR A 89 -10.98 -7.03 3.23
N LYS A 90 -10.96 -8.31 3.58
CA LYS A 90 -10.80 -9.41 2.62
C LYS A 90 -11.90 -9.44 1.55
N ASP A 91 -13.08 -8.91 1.86
CA ASP A 91 -14.22 -8.93 0.95
C ASP A 91 -14.12 -7.88 -0.16
N GLU A 92 -13.26 -6.88 0.02
CA GLU A 92 -12.91 -5.92 -1.02
C GLU A 92 -11.92 -6.47 -2.06
N PHE A 93 -11.41 -7.71 -1.90
CA PHE A 93 -10.59 -8.33 -2.94
C PHE A 93 -11.44 -8.89 -4.08
N PRO A 94 -11.01 -8.67 -5.34
CA PRO A 94 -11.58 -9.38 -6.48
C PRO A 94 -11.51 -10.90 -6.31
N GLN A 95 -12.49 -11.62 -6.82
CA GLN A 95 -12.56 -13.08 -6.66
C GLN A 95 -11.30 -13.79 -7.16
N TYR A 96 -10.71 -13.36 -8.28
CA TYR A 96 -9.51 -13.96 -8.82
C TYR A 96 -8.30 -13.87 -7.87
N LEU A 97 -8.18 -12.80 -7.09
CA LEU A 97 -7.15 -12.71 -6.04
C LEU A 97 -7.48 -13.62 -4.86
N ARG A 98 -8.76 -13.76 -4.51
CA ARG A 98 -9.19 -14.69 -3.44
C ARG A 98 -8.91 -16.13 -3.80
N PHE A 99 -9.01 -16.52 -5.08
CA PHE A 99 -8.65 -17.84 -5.56
C PHE A 99 -7.15 -18.08 -5.69
N ALA A 100 -6.34 -17.03 -5.89
CA ALA A 100 -4.88 -17.15 -6.04
C ALA A 100 -4.19 -17.81 -4.83
N LYS A 101 -4.76 -17.73 -3.62
CA LYS A 101 -4.23 -18.41 -2.42
C LYS A 101 -4.15 -19.94 -2.56
N PHE A 102 -4.99 -20.56 -3.39
CA PHE A 102 -4.99 -22.01 -3.61
C PHE A 102 -3.87 -22.46 -4.57
N PHE A 103 -3.24 -21.53 -5.27
CA PHE A 103 -2.17 -21.79 -6.24
C PHE A 103 -0.91 -20.98 -5.88
N PRO A 104 -0.18 -21.32 -4.80
CA PRO A 104 0.93 -20.51 -4.28
C PRO A 104 2.23 -20.70 -5.07
N ILE A 105 2.17 -20.71 -6.40
CA ILE A 105 3.31 -20.91 -7.31
C ILE A 105 4.43 -19.89 -7.03
N TYR A 106 4.06 -18.65 -6.63
CA TYR A 106 5.01 -17.57 -6.30
C TYR A 106 6.03 -17.96 -5.22
N LYS A 107 5.69 -18.91 -4.32
CA LYS A 107 6.59 -19.36 -3.25
C LYS A 107 7.87 -20.04 -3.80
N TRP A 108 7.74 -20.75 -4.91
CA TRP A 108 8.83 -21.56 -5.48
C TRP A 108 9.53 -20.90 -6.66
N LEU A 109 8.96 -19.81 -7.20
CA LEU A 109 9.60 -19.12 -8.33
C LEU A 109 10.95 -18.52 -7.92
N PRO A 110 12.02 -18.74 -8.71
CA PRO A 110 13.28 -18.02 -8.50
C PRO A 110 13.10 -16.50 -8.55
N SER A 111 13.87 -15.77 -7.73
CA SER A 111 13.74 -14.30 -7.61
C SER A 111 13.86 -13.58 -8.96
N LYS A 112 14.75 -14.04 -9.85
CA LYS A 112 14.90 -13.48 -11.21
C LYS A 112 13.62 -13.62 -12.04
N ILE A 113 12.96 -14.77 -11.96
CA ILE A 113 11.69 -15.02 -12.68
C ILE A 113 10.57 -14.17 -12.08
N SER A 114 10.46 -14.10 -10.75
CA SER A 114 9.48 -13.26 -10.07
C SER A 114 9.62 -11.78 -10.47
N LYS A 115 10.84 -11.24 -10.49
CA LYS A 115 11.11 -9.86 -10.95
C LYS A 115 10.69 -9.66 -12.41
N LYS A 116 11.01 -10.61 -13.29
CA LYS A 116 10.62 -10.55 -14.72
C LYS A 116 9.09 -10.53 -14.86
N ILE A 117 8.36 -11.33 -14.09
CA ILE A 117 6.89 -11.32 -14.06
C ILE A 117 6.39 -9.94 -13.60
N MET A 118 6.88 -9.43 -12.47
CA MET A 118 6.47 -8.12 -11.96
C MET A 118 6.72 -7.00 -12.99
N LEU A 119 7.86 -7.02 -13.68
CA LEU A 119 8.16 -6.06 -14.76
C LEU A 119 7.19 -6.16 -15.93
N ASN A 120 6.80 -7.37 -16.32
CA ASN A 120 5.83 -7.57 -17.40
C ASN A 120 4.41 -7.11 -17.00
N PHE A 121 4.06 -7.19 -15.71
CA PHE A 121 2.76 -6.76 -15.21
C PHE A 121 2.72 -5.31 -14.70
N GLN A 122 3.82 -4.54 -14.77
CA GLN A 122 3.85 -3.15 -14.30
C GLN A 122 2.80 -2.24 -14.98
N TRP A 123 2.31 -2.60 -16.17
CA TRP A 123 1.26 -1.86 -16.88
C TRP A 123 -0.07 -1.83 -16.11
N VAL A 124 -0.33 -2.84 -15.26
CA VAL A 124 -1.52 -2.88 -14.39
C VAL A 124 -1.51 -1.74 -13.39
N LEU A 125 -0.32 -1.27 -12.98
CA LEU A 125 -0.17 -0.13 -12.08
C LEU A 125 -0.60 1.19 -12.73
N GLY A 126 -0.77 1.23 -14.06
CA GLY A 126 -1.41 2.32 -14.79
C GLY A 126 -0.53 3.54 -15.06
N VAL A 127 0.80 3.41 -14.97
CA VAL A 127 1.73 4.51 -15.23
C VAL A 127 2.00 4.67 -16.73
N LYS A 128 1.88 5.91 -17.23
CA LYS A 128 2.02 6.24 -18.67
C LYS A 128 3.35 6.90 -19.02
N GLY A 129 3.87 7.78 -18.20
CA GLY A 129 5.07 8.57 -18.48
C GLY A 129 6.35 7.73 -18.56
N LYS A 130 7.28 8.05 -19.45
CA LYS A 130 8.57 7.34 -19.62
C LYS A 130 9.42 7.38 -18.33
N SER A 131 9.49 8.54 -17.68
CA SER A 131 10.25 8.73 -16.44
C SER A 131 9.66 7.89 -15.30
N GLN A 132 8.34 7.95 -15.10
CA GLN A 132 7.63 7.19 -14.07
C GLN A 132 7.74 5.67 -14.30
N LYS A 133 7.64 5.21 -15.55
CA LYS A 133 7.87 3.80 -15.88
C LYS A 133 9.28 3.35 -15.54
N ARG A 134 10.29 4.20 -15.80
CA ARG A 134 11.69 3.92 -15.44
C ARG A 134 11.86 3.84 -13.93
N MET A 135 11.27 4.76 -13.18
CA MET A 135 11.27 4.75 -11.72
C MET A 135 10.63 3.48 -11.16
N LEU A 136 9.43 3.10 -11.62
CA LEU A 136 8.77 1.86 -11.18
C LEU A 136 9.58 0.61 -11.53
N ARG A 137 10.18 0.58 -12.74
CA ARG A 137 11.08 -0.50 -13.13
C ARG A 137 12.24 -0.64 -12.14
N GLN A 138 12.87 0.48 -11.76
CA GLN A 138 13.97 0.46 -10.81
C GLN A 138 13.53 0.00 -9.42
N ILE A 139 12.38 0.47 -8.93
CA ILE A 139 11.79 0.02 -7.66
C ILE A 139 11.62 -1.51 -7.67
N ILE A 140 11.07 -2.09 -8.76
CA ILE A 140 10.91 -3.55 -8.88
C ILE A 140 12.27 -4.27 -8.88
N LEU A 141 13.27 -3.73 -9.57
CA LEU A 141 14.61 -4.32 -9.60
C LEU A 141 15.30 -4.29 -8.24
N ASP A 142 15.08 -3.25 -7.46
CA ASP A 142 15.67 -3.07 -6.12
C ASP A 142 14.93 -3.87 -5.04
N SER A 143 13.69 -4.33 -5.30
CA SER A 143 12.86 -4.99 -4.30
C SER A 143 13.48 -6.28 -3.75
N ASP A 144 13.36 -6.50 -2.44
CA ASP A 144 13.69 -7.77 -1.79
C ASP A 144 12.60 -8.82 -2.09
N MET A 145 12.96 -9.82 -2.87
CA MET A 145 12.04 -10.89 -3.26
C MET A 145 11.65 -11.82 -2.12
N THR A 146 12.43 -11.89 -1.04
CA THR A 146 12.07 -12.63 0.16
C THR A 146 10.90 -11.95 0.85
N PHE A 147 10.99 -10.62 1.01
CA PHE A 147 9.90 -9.81 1.52
C PHE A 147 8.66 -9.88 0.60
N VAL A 148 8.84 -9.73 -0.72
CA VAL A 148 7.72 -9.77 -1.68
C VAL A 148 6.94 -11.09 -1.59
N LYS A 149 7.64 -12.24 -1.50
CA LYS A 149 6.99 -13.55 -1.39
C LYS A 149 6.21 -13.71 -0.08
N TRP A 150 6.83 -13.28 1.03
CA TRP A 150 6.15 -13.27 2.32
C TRP A 150 4.90 -12.39 2.26
N ALA A 151 5.03 -11.17 1.75
CA ALA A 151 3.94 -10.20 1.71
C ALA A 151 2.79 -10.66 0.81
N LEU A 152 3.08 -11.29 -0.34
CA LEU A 152 2.05 -11.93 -1.17
C LEU A 152 1.31 -13.02 -0.39
N ASP A 153 2.03 -13.87 0.35
CA ASP A 153 1.42 -14.91 1.18
C ASP A 153 0.54 -14.29 2.28
N ALA A 154 1.03 -13.28 2.96
CA ALA A 154 0.31 -12.56 4.01
C ALA A 154 -0.96 -11.88 3.48
N ILE A 155 -0.89 -11.21 2.30
CA ILE A 155 -2.04 -10.59 1.63
C ILE A 155 -3.11 -11.65 1.26
N LEU A 156 -2.69 -12.73 0.61
CA LEU A 156 -3.62 -13.77 0.13
C LEU A 156 -4.29 -14.54 1.28
N ASN A 157 -3.64 -14.62 2.43
CA ASN A 157 -4.17 -15.25 3.65
C ASN A 157 -4.83 -14.26 4.62
N TRP A 158 -4.86 -12.97 4.28
CA TRP A 158 -5.45 -11.94 5.12
C TRP A 158 -6.94 -12.17 5.34
N GLN A 159 -7.36 -12.17 6.63
CA GLN A 159 -8.75 -12.52 7.01
C GLN A 159 -9.52 -11.37 7.65
N ASN A 160 -9.02 -10.13 7.56
CA ASN A 160 -9.73 -9.00 8.14
C ASN A 160 -11.12 -8.81 7.53
N ALA A 161 -12.14 -8.77 8.38
CA ALA A 161 -13.53 -8.49 8.02
C ALA A 161 -14.07 -7.18 8.64
N LYS A 162 -13.23 -6.47 9.43
CA LYS A 162 -13.63 -5.26 10.16
C LYS A 162 -13.01 -4.02 9.56
N THR A 163 -13.80 -2.99 9.30
CA THR A 163 -13.32 -1.67 8.92
C THR A 163 -13.21 -0.82 10.18
N PRO A 164 -12.01 -0.33 10.55
CA PRO A 164 -11.86 0.62 11.65
C PRO A 164 -12.46 1.98 11.31
N ASP A 165 -13.02 2.67 12.32
CA ASP A 165 -13.67 3.98 12.14
C ASP A 165 -12.65 5.13 11.97
N ASN A 166 -11.41 4.91 12.40
CA ASN A 166 -10.31 5.87 12.36
C ASN A 166 -9.48 5.80 11.06
N ILE A 167 -10.09 5.30 9.96
CA ILE A 167 -9.48 5.23 8.63
C ILE A 167 -10.26 6.04 7.60
N ILE A 168 -9.52 6.79 6.79
CA ILE A 168 -10.00 7.44 5.58
C ILE A 168 -9.43 6.72 4.37
N HIS A 169 -10.30 6.27 3.46
CA HIS A 169 -9.91 5.56 2.25
C HIS A 169 -10.04 6.46 1.01
N ILE A 170 -8.96 6.64 0.29
CA ILE A 170 -8.88 7.36 -0.97
C ILE A 170 -8.59 6.34 -2.07
N HIS A 171 -9.40 6.30 -3.14
CA HIS A 171 -9.24 5.28 -4.18
C HIS A 171 -9.46 5.83 -5.58
N GLY A 172 -8.68 5.32 -6.53
CA GLY A 172 -8.73 5.74 -7.93
C GLY A 172 -9.70 4.93 -8.77
N THR A 173 -10.49 5.58 -9.63
CA THR A 173 -11.48 4.90 -10.49
C THR A 173 -10.87 4.05 -11.59
N SER A 174 -9.59 4.26 -11.90
CA SER A 174 -8.85 3.53 -12.94
C SER A 174 -7.84 2.53 -12.37
N ASP A 175 -7.96 2.18 -11.09
CA ASP A 175 -7.15 1.12 -10.48
C ASP A 175 -7.51 -0.24 -11.11
N LYS A 176 -6.55 -0.86 -11.80
CA LYS A 176 -6.73 -2.17 -12.45
C LYS A 176 -6.31 -3.33 -11.55
N LEU A 177 -5.49 -3.07 -10.53
CA LEU A 177 -5.03 -4.10 -9.60
C LEU A 177 -6.06 -4.37 -8.53
N LEU A 178 -6.58 -3.30 -7.90
CA LEU A 178 -7.66 -3.32 -6.92
C LEU A 178 -8.83 -2.48 -7.46
N PRO A 179 -9.71 -3.05 -8.32
CA PRO A 179 -10.70 -2.25 -9.03
C PRO A 179 -11.69 -1.56 -8.08
N TYR A 180 -11.95 -0.28 -8.34
CA TYR A 180 -12.80 0.61 -7.56
C TYR A 180 -14.17 0.01 -7.20
N ARG A 181 -14.76 -0.80 -8.08
CA ARG A 181 -16.07 -1.45 -7.87
C ARG A 181 -16.13 -2.40 -6.67
N PHE A 182 -14.99 -2.84 -6.15
CA PHE A 182 -14.91 -3.76 -5.01
C PHE A 182 -14.66 -3.04 -3.68
N VAL A 183 -14.36 -1.75 -3.70
CA VAL A 183 -14.02 -0.98 -2.50
C VAL A 183 -15.06 0.10 -2.21
N LYS A 184 -15.17 0.48 -0.94
CA LYS A 184 -15.99 1.62 -0.49
C LYS A 184 -15.05 2.73 0.00
N ALA A 185 -14.70 3.65 -0.89
CA ALA A 185 -13.80 4.76 -0.56
C ALA A 185 -14.55 5.98 -0.02
N ASN A 186 -13.91 6.74 0.88
CA ASN A 186 -14.39 8.04 1.36
C ASN A 186 -14.14 9.14 0.32
N TYR A 187 -13.01 9.05 -0.40
CA TYR A 187 -12.62 9.98 -1.46
C TYR A 187 -12.34 9.20 -2.74
N THR A 188 -12.97 9.64 -3.82
CA THR A 188 -12.81 9.04 -5.16
C THR A 188 -11.98 9.95 -6.05
N VAL A 189 -10.88 9.41 -6.61
CA VAL A 189 -9.98 10.13 -7.52
C VAL A 189 -10.28 9.67 -8.96
N LYS A 190 -10.91 10.54 -9.74
CA LYS A 190 -11.26 10.24 -11.15
C LYS A 190 -9.99 10.02 -11.99
N GLY A 191 -9.91 8.86 -12.62
CA GLY A 191 -8.73 8.48 -13.43
C GLY A 191 -7.47 8.13 -12.61
N GLY A 192 -7.57 8.10 -11.28
CA GLY A 192 -6.51 7.60 -10.40
C GLY A 192 -6.25 6.12 -10.65
N THR A 193 -4.98 5.75 -10.85
CA THR A 193 -4.53 4.37 -11.03
C THR A 193 -4.06 3.77 -9.71
N HIS A 194 -3.56 2.52 -9.71
CA HIS A 194 -3.04 1.89 -8.49
C HIS A 194 -1.93 2.70 -7.81
N VAL A 195 -1.11 3.38 -8.59
CA VAL A 195 -0.06 4.30 -8.09
C VAL A 195 -0.49 5.76 -8.30
N MET A 196 -1.67 6.13 -7.78
CA MET A 196 -2.21 7.48 -7.96
C MET A 196 -1.36 8.58 -7.28
N THR A 197 -0.49 8.22 -6.35
CA THR A 197 0.57 9.10 -5.83
C THR A 197 1.53 9.59 -6.93
N ILE A 198 1.56 8.90 -8.08
CA ILE A 198 2.37 9.25 -9.24
C ILE A 198 1.52 9.92 -10.32
N ASN A 199 0.39 9.30 -10.73
CA ASN A 199 -0.39 9.80 -11.88
C ASN A 199 -1.41 10.88 -11.53
N LYS A 200 -1.67 11.11 -10.23
CA LYS A 200 -2.58 12.10 -9.65
C LYS A 200 -1.94 12.80 -8.43
N SER A 201 -0.62 13.00 -8.50
CA SER A 201 0.15 13.49 -7.36
C SER A 201 -0.36 14.82 -6.80
N GLU A 202 -0.73 15.78 -7.65
CA GLU A 202 -1.26 17.07 -7.23
C GLU A 202 -2.59 16.93 -6.47
N GLU A 203 -3.55 16.17 -7.03
CA GLU A 203 -4.86 15.93 -6.43
C GLU A 203 -4.71 15.21 -5.07
N ILE A 204 -3.83 14.18 -5.00
CA ILE A 204 -3.56 13.46 -3.75
C ILE A 204 -2.89 14.36 -2.72
N SER A 205 -1.94 15.20 -3.12
CA SER A 205 -1.28 16.17 -2.22
C SER A 205 -2.30 17.13 -1.59
N ASN A 206 -3.22 17.65 -2.39
CA ASN A 206 -4.27 18.55 -1.92
C ASN A 206 -5.24 17.88 -0.94
N ILE A 207 -5.64 16.63 -1.22
CA ILE A 207 -6.50 15.85 -0.32
C ILE A 207 -5.75 15.58 1.00
N LEU A 208 -4.51 15.12 0.95
CA LEU A 208 -3.71 14.84 2.14
C LEU A 208 -3.50 16.11 2.98
N LYS A 209 -3.19 17.23 2.34
CA LYS A 209 -3.05 18.53 3.00
C LYS A 209 -4.33 18.97 3.73
N THR A 210 -5.50 18.73 3.13
CA THR A 210 -6.80 19.04 3.74
C THR A 210 -7.09 18.14 4.94
N LEU A 211 -6.77 16.86 4.84
CA LEU A 211 -7.05 15.87 5.88
C LEU A 211 -6.09 15.93 7.07
N LEU A 212 -4.85 16.40 6.87
CA LEU A 212 -3.75 16.32 7.85
C LEU A 212 -3.40 17.66 8.49
N LYS A 213 -4.01 18.75 8.05
CA LYS A 213 -3.97 20.07 8.74
C LYS A 213 -4.72 20.04 10.10
#